data_46744f76c730b59c7340b0149e53bbf4
#
_entry.id   46744f76c730b59c7340b0149e53bbf4
#
_cell.length_a   1.000
_cell.length_b   1.000
_cell.length_c   1.000
_cell.angle_alpha   90.00
_cell.angle_beta   90.00
_cell.angle_gamma   90.00
#
_symmetry.space_group_name_H-M   'P 1'
#
loop_
_entity.id
_entity.type
_entity.pdbx_description
1 polymer ?
#
loop_
_entity_poly.entity_id
_entity_poly.type
_entity_poly.pdbx_seq_one_letter_code
_entity_poly.pdbx_strand_id
1 'polypeptide(L)'
;ERRDTPVASLPHGDQRKLEVALLMALEPQVYMFDEPTAGMSHDEAPVILNLIRELKKDKTKIILLVEHKMDVVRELADRIIVLTNGTLVADGAPAEVIASPVVQEAYLGISKDAAKDADKEAA
;
A
#
# COMPACT_ATOMS: atom_id res chain seq x y z
N GLU A 1 9.22 -5.37 28.54
CA GLU A 1 8.11 -4.40 28.66
C GLU A 1 8.70 -2.99 28.50
N ARG A 2 8.26 -2.22 27.47
CA ARG A 2 8.91 -0.94 27.09
C ARG A 2 8.09 0.28 27.46
N ARG A 3 7.21 0.12 28.47
CA ARG A 3 6.23 1.13 28.85
C ARG A 3 6.85 2.50 29.19
N ASP A 4 8.00 2.49 29.86
CA ASP A 4 8.68 3.71 30.34
C ASP A 4 9.84 4.12 29.42
N THR A 5 9.98 3.51 28.25
CA THR A 5 11.01 3.85 27.26
C THR A 5 10.60 5.10 26.48
N PRO A 6 11.43 6.14 26.40
CA PRO A 6 11.15 7.29 25.54
C PRO A 6 10.94 6.88 24.09
N VAL A 7 9.92 7.43 23.42
CA VAL A 7 9.56 7.06 22.03
C VAL A 7 10.74 7.21 21.07
N ALA A 8 11.54 8.26 21.24
CA ALA A 8 12.73 8.52 20.42
C ALA A 8 13.81 7.41 20.53
N SER A 9 13.77 6.61 21.60
CA SER A 9 14.70 5.50 21.82
C SER A 9 14.18 4.15 21.36
N LEU A 10 12.94 4.11 20.85
CA LEU A 10 12.35 2.88 20.30
C LEU A 10 12.95 2.55 18.92
N PRO A 11 13.09 1.28 18.57
CA PRO A 11 13.36 0.88 17.19
C PRO A 11 12.31 1.46 16.22
N HIS A 12 12.71 1.72 14.99
CA HIS A 12 11.83 2.36 13.99
C HIS A 12 10.51 1.61 13.79
N GLY A 13 10.53 0.28 13.72
CA GLY A 13 9.32 -0.53 13.62
C GLY A 13 8.36 -0.38 14.80
N ASP A 14 8.89 -0.24 16.04
CA ASP A 14 8.05 -0.01 17.22
C ASP A 14 7.48 1.41 17.25
N GLN A 15 8.23 2.42 16.76
CA GLN A 15 7.71 3.77 16.57
C GLN A 15 6.53 3.78 15.60
N ARG A 16 6.64 3.08 14.46
CA ARG A 16 5.56 2.93 13.48
C ARG A 16 4.31 2.25 14.06
N LYS A 17 4.50 1.17 14.81
CA LYS A 17 3.38 0.50 15.51
C LYS A 17 2.69 1.45 16.49
N LEU A 18 3.45 2.26 17.21
CA LEU A 18 2.91 3.24 18.15
C LEU A 18 2.13 4.36 17.42
N GLU A 19 2.67 4.89 16.31
CA GLU A 19 1.98 5.88 15.46
C GLU A 19 0.61 5.35 15.00
N VAL A 20 0.57 4.14 14.47
CA VAL A 20 -0.70 3.52 14.03
C VAL A 20 -1.64 3.28 15.19
N ALA A 21 -1.14 2.83 16.34
CA ALA A 21 -1.96 2.61 17.54
C ALA A 21 -2.58 3.92 18.06
N LEU A 22 -1.81 5.02 18.06
CA LEU A 22 -2.32 6.35 18.42
C LEU A 22 -3.39 6.83 17.44
N LEU A 23 -3.16 6.64 16.14
CA LEU A 23 -4.12 6.99 15.10
C LEU A 23 -5.43 6.21 15.27
N MET A 24 -5.34 4.91 15.57
CA MET A 24 -6.52 4.08 15.84
C MET A 24 -7.26 4.53 17.10
N ALA A 25 -6.54 4.91 18.16
CA ALA A 25 -7.14 5.37 19.42
C ALA A 25 -7.93 6.68 19.28
N LEU A 26 -7.61 7.49 18.27
CA LEU A 26 -8.36 8.73 17.95
C LEU A 26 -9.69 8.45 17.25
N GLU A 27 -9.89 7.24 16.73
CA GLU A 27 -11.09 6.81 16.00
C GLU A 27 -11.56 7.78 14.89
N PRO A 28 -10.66 8.32 14.03
CA PRO A 28 -11.06 9.26 13.00
C PRO A 28 -12.00 8.59 11.98
N GLN A 29 -12.71 9.40 11.21
CA GLN A 29 -13.50 8.89 10.07
C GLN A 29 -12.63 8.64 8.84
N VAL A 30 -11.51 9.36 8.70
CA VAL A 30 -10.57 9.24 7.58
C VAL A 30 -9.19 8.93 8.12
N TYR A 31 -8.63 7.82 7.68
CA TYR A 31 -7.24 7.41 7.93
C TYR A 31 -6.41 7.67 6.68
N MET A 32 -5.25 8.25 6.85
CA MET A 32 -4.30 8.49 5.76
C MET A 32 -2.97 7.85 6.12
N PHE A 33 -2.53 6.90 5.30
CA PHE A 33 -1.26 6.19 5.46
C PHE A 33 -0.38 6.44 4.24
N ASP A 34 0.82 6.93 4.48
CA ASP A 34 1.86 7.10 3.46
C ASP A 34 2.97 6.08 3.71
N GLU A 35 3.06 5.08 2.84
CA GLU A 35 4.00 3.95 2.92
C GLU A 35 4.15 3.37 4.35
N PRO A 36 3.08 2.89 4.97
CA PRO A 36 3.07 2.57 6.41
C PRO A 36 4.04 1.46 6.79
N THR A 37 4.49 0.66 5.83
CA THR A 37 5.46 -0.43 6.04
C THR A 37 6.88 -0.10 5.59
N ALA A 38 7.16 1.15 5.18
CA ALA A 38 8.48 1.56 4.76
C ALA A 38 9.51 1.40 5.88
N GLY A 39 10.67 0.80 5.56
CA GLY A 39 11.75 0.59 6.52
C GLY A 39 11.50 -0.48 7.58
N MET A 40 10.36 -1.20 7.52
CA MET A 40 10.06 -2.31 8.43
C MET A 40 10.62 -3.63 7.91
N SER A 41 10.96 -4.52 8.84
CA SER A 41 11.36 -5.89 8.51
C SER A 41 10.17 -6.71 7.98
N HIS A 42 10.47 -7.87 7.35
CA HIS A 42 9.45 -8.81 6.89
C HIS A 42 8.51 -9.31 8.00
N ASP A 43 9.01 -9.39 9.24
CA ASP A 43 8.20 -9.86 10.38
C ASP A 43 7.35 -8.75 10.99
N GLU A 44 7.73 -7.49 10.80
CA GLU A 44 7.05 -6.34 11.38
C GLU A 44 5.94 -5.78 10.47
N ALA A 45 6.18 -5.72 9.16
CA ALA A 45 5.23 -5.20 8.18
C ALA A 45 3.84 -5.85 8.26
N PRO A 46 3.70 -7.19 8.43
CA PRO A 46 2.40 -7.84 8.57
C PRO A 46 1.56 -7.33 9.74
N VAL A 47 2.18 -6.87 10.83
CA VAL A 47 1.45 -6.31 11.98
C VAL A 47 0.67 -5.06 11.56
N ILE A 48 1.31 -4.15 10.85
CA ILE A 48 0.67 -2.91 10.35
C ILE A 48 -0.40 -3.23 9.31
N LEU A 49 -0.11 -4.12 8.37
CA LEU A 49 -1.09 -4.52 7.34
C LEU A 49 -2.32 -5.18 7.96
N ASN A 50 -2.16 -6.00 9.00
CA ASN A 50 -3.28 -6.59 9.73
C ASN A 50 -4.13 -5.52 10.43
N LEU A 51 -3.52 -4.51 11.03
CA LEU A 51 -4.26 -3.39 11.63
C LEU A 51 -5.09 -2.63 10.59
N ILE A 52 -4.52 -2.37 9.41
CA ILE A 52 -5.24 -1.72 8.30
C ILE A 52 -6.40 -2.62 7.81
N ARG A 53 -6.21 -3.95 7.73
CA ARG A 53 -7.27 -4.90 7.39
C ARG A 53 -8.42 -4.85 8.41
N GLU A 54 -8.10 -4.79 9.70
CA GLU A 54 -9.13 -4.67 10.73
C GLU A 54 -9.90 -3.35 10.62
N LEU A 55 -9.21 -2.22 10.40
CA LEU A 55 -9.86 -0.93 10.14
C LEU A 55 -10.79 -0.98 8.91
N LYS A 56 -10.40 -1.68 7.86
CA LYS A 56 -11.19 -1.83 6.63
C LYS A 56 -12.52 -2.55 6.83
N LYS A 57 -12.68 -3.32 7.90
CA LYS A 57 -13.95 -4.00 8.23
C LYS A 57 -15.04 -3.01 8.62
N ASP A 58 -14.68 -1.88 9.22
CA ASP A 58 -15.60 -0.79 9.51
C ASP A 58 -15.88 0.04 8.24
N LYS A 59 -17.01 -0.22 7.61
CA LYS A 59 -17.43 0.43 6.35
C LYS A 59 -17.81 1.90 6.51
N THR A 60 -17.85 2.42 7.73
CA THR A 60 -18.05 3.85 7.98
C THR A 60 -16.76 4.66 7.88
N LYS A 61 -15.61 3.98 7.82
CA LYS A 61 -14.28 4.58 7.73
C LYS A 61 -13.80 4.70 6.28
N ILE A 62 -13.07 5.75 6.01
CA ILE A 62 -12.35 5.96 4.74
C ILE A 62 -10.87 5.75 5.02
N ILE A 63 -10.21 4.92 4.21
CA ILE A 63 -8.78 4.69 4.30
C ILE A 63 -8.13 5.12 2.99
N LEU A 64 -7.27 6.11 3.05
CA LEU A 64 -6.38 6.51 1.95
C LEU A 64 -5.01 5.91 2.22
N LEU A 65 -4.55 5.05 1.34
CA LEU A 65 -3.27 4.36 1.43
C LEU A 65 -2.41 4.70 0.23
N VAL A 66 -1.26 5.32 0.46
CA VAL A 66 -0.21 5.49 -0.55
C VAL A 66 0.76 4.32 -0.41
N GLU A 67 0.91 3.55 -1.45
CA GLU A 67 1.78 2.36 -1.51
C GLU A 67 2.30 2.13 -2.93
N HIS A 68 3.50 1.57 -3.03
CA HIS A 68 4.11 1.17 -4.30
C HIS A 68 4.25 -0.35 -4.44
N LYS A 69 4.01 -1.12 -3.37
CA LYS A 69 4.04 -2.59 -3.38
C LYS A 69 2.72 -3.11 -3.92
N MET A 70 2.73 -3.63 -5.14
CA MET A 70 1.53 -4.07 -5.85
C MET A 70 0.77 -5.20 -5.17
N ASP A 71 1.44 -6.09 -4.44
CA ASP A 71 0.82 -7.14 -3.63
C ASP A 71 -0.02 -6.56 -2.50
N VAL A 72 0.50 -5.56 -1.77
CA VAL A 72 -0.22 -4.85 -0.70
C VAL A 72 -1.41 -4.09 -1.27
N VAL A 73 -1.21 -3.35 -2.37
CA VAL A 73 -2.28 -2.59 -3.04
C VAL A 73 -3.39 -3.52 -3.50
N ARG A 74 -3.04 -4.64 -4.16
CA ARG A 74 -4.00 -5.64 -4.65
C ARG A 74 -4.84 -6.24 -3.52
N GLU A 75 -4.23 -6.47 -2.37
CA GLU A 75 -4.89 -7.07 -1.22
C GLU A 75 -5.81 -6.09 -0.48
N LEU A 76 -5.36 -4.84 -0.30
CA LEU A 76 -6.04 -3.88 0.57
C LEU A 76 -6.98 -2.92 -0.16
N ALA A 77 -6.76 -2.61 -1.43
CA ALA A 77 -7.51 -1.58 -2.12
C ALA A 77 -8.90 -2.06 -2.59
N ASP A 78 -9.91 -1.23 -2.39
CA ASP A 78 -11.23 -1.35 -3.05
C ASP A 78 -11.27 -0.54 -4.35
N ARG A 79 -10.44 0.51 -4.44
CA ARG A 79 -10.24 1.38 -5.59
C ARG A 79 -8.80 1.81 -5.66
N ILE A 80 -8.24 1.87 -6.85
CA ILE A 80 -6.86 2.32 -7.08
C ILE A 80 -6.91 3.61 -7.91
N ILE A 81 -6.15 4.59 -7.48
CA ILE A 81 -5.87 5.83 -8.20
C ILE A 81 -4.38 5.86 -8.49
N VAL A 82 -4.01 5.96 -9.75
CA VAL A 82 -2.61 5.97 -10.18
C VAL A 82 -2.23 7.35 -10.69
N LEU A 83 -1.20 7.91 -10.09
CA LEU A 83 -0.61 9.18 -10.47
C LEU A 83 0.80 8.98 -11.03
N THR A 84 1.11 9.64 -12.13
CA THR A 84 2.46 9.70 -12.69
C THR A 84 2.81 11.16 -12.97
N ASN A 85 3.89 11.64 -12.37
CA ASN A 85 4.32 13.03 -12.47
C ASN A 85 3.19 14.04 -12.17
N GLY A 86 2.39 13.76 -11.16
CA GLY A 86 1.27 14.61 -10.76
C GLY A 86 0.03 14.51 -11.65
N THR A 87 0.04 13.65 -12.66
CA THR A 87 -1.08 13.45 -13.58
C THR A 87 -1.81 12.15 -13.27
N LEU A 88 -3.14 12.19 -13.25
CA LEU A 88 -3.99 11.00 -13.11
C LEU A 88 -3.90 10.15 -14.39
N VAL A 89 -3.45 8.90 -14.27
CA VAL A 89 -3.29 7.99 -15.41
C VAL A 89 -4.23 6.79 -15.37
N ALA A 90 -4.70 6.40 -14.19
CA ALA A 90 -5.72 5.37 -14.04
C ALA A 90 -6.51 5.56 -12.75
N ASP A 91 -7.78 5.15 -12.76
CA ASP A 91 -8.68 5.20 -11.63
C ASP A 91 -9.78 4.13 -11.81
N GLY A 92 -9.93 3.24 -10.84
CA GLY A 92 -10.95 2.19 -10.94
C GLY A 92 -10.73 1.00 -10.00
N ALA A 93 -11.40 -0.10 -10.31
CA ALA A 93 -11.28 -1.36 -9.58
C ALA A 93 -9.86 -1.93 -9.69
N PRO A 94 -9.33 -2.58 -8.63
CA PRO A 94 -7.95 -3.07 -8.61
C PRO A 94 -7.60 -3.97 -9.78
N ALA A 95 -8.48 -4.90 -10.17
CA ALA A 95 -8.22 -5.81 -11.28
C ALA A 95 -8.07 -5.08 -12.62
N GLU A 96 -8.90 -4.06 -12.87
CA GLU A 96 -8.87 -3.28 -14.10
C GLU A 96 -7.64 -2.38 -14.17
N VAL A 97 -7.35 -1.67 -13.07
CA VAL A 97 -6.21 -0.74 -13.00
C VAL A 97 -4.88 -1.48 -13.11
N ILE A 98 -4.72 -2.60 -12.41
CA ILE A 98 -3.48 -3.39 -12.44
C ILE A 98 -3.26 -4.03 -13.83
N ALA A 99 -4.33 -4.41 -14.52
CA ALA A 99 -4.26 -4.95 -15.89
C ALA A 99 -4.05 -3.87 -16.96
N SER A 100 -4.17 -2.59 -16.62
CA SER A 100 -4.00 -1.49 -17.56
C SER A 100 -2.58 -1.45 -18.11
N PRO A 101 -2.39 -1.37 -19.45
CA PRO A 101 -1.06 -1.29 -20.04
C PRO A 101 -0.23 -0.10 -19.55
N VAL A 102 -0.88 1.05 -19.31
CA VAL A 102 -0.22 2.25 -18.79
C VAL A 102 0.36 2.03 -17.39
N VAL A 103 -0.38 1.32 -16.54
CA VAL A 103 0.07 0.99 -15.18
C VAL A 103 1.18 -0.05 -15.21
N GLN A 104 1.06 -1.06 -16.06
CA GLN A 104 2.08 -2.08 -16.23
C GLN A 104 3.40 -1.50 -16.76
N GLU A 105 3.34 -0.59 -17.71
CA GLU A 105 4.52 0.09 -18.23
C GLU A 105 5.17 1.00 -17.18
N ALA A 106 4.37 1.80 -16.48
CA ALA A 106 4.87 2.78 -15.53
C ALA A 106 5.43 2.16 -14.22
N TYR A 107 4.84 1.06 -13.75
CA TYR A 107 5.13 0.52 -12.40
C TYR A 107 5.71 -0.89 -12.40
N LEU A 108 5.45 -1.70 -13.42
CA LEU A 108 5.93 -3.08 -13.48
C LEU A 108 7.10 -3.25 -14.46
N GLY A 109 7.47 -2.20 -15.20
CA GLY A 109 8.58 -2.23 -16.16
C GLY A 109 8.33 -3.22 -17.32
N ILE A 110 7.08 -3.64 -17.54
CA ILE A 110 6.70 -4.54 -18.63
C ILE A 110 6.54 -3.65 -19.88
N SER A 111 7.62 -3.49 -20.63
CA SER A 111 7.59 -2.81 -21.91
C SER A 111 6.75 -3.62 -22.92
N LYS A 112 6.03 -2.92 -23.81
CA LYS A 112 5.26 -3.54 -24.90
C LYS A 112 6.12 -4.41 -25.86
N ASP A 113 7.44 -4.23 -25.81
CA ASP A 113 8.36 -5.00 -26.63
C ASP A 113 8.57 -6.42 -26.10
N ALA A 114 8.48 -6.66 -24.78
CA ALA A 114 8.58 -8.00 -24.19
C ALA A 114 7.37 -8.91 -24.51
N ALA A 115 6.20 -8.32 -24.73
CA ALA A 115 5.00 -9.08 -25.12
C ALA A 115 5.04 -9.54 -26.58
N LYS A 116 5.77 -8.83 -27.45
CA LYS A 116 5.93 -9.20 -28.86
C LYS A 116 6.96 -10.30 -29.10
N ASP A 117 7.94 -10.42 -28.22
CA ASP A 117 8.96 -11.47 -28.34
C ASP A 117 8.45 -12.82 -27.83
N ALA A 118 7.57 -12.82 -26.81
CA ALA A 118 6.90 -14.04 -26.33
C ALA A 118 5.95 -14.66 -27.37
N ASP A 119 5.28 -13.83 -28.18
CA ASP A 119 4.39 -14.30 -29.26
C ASP A 119 5.17 -14.80 -30.50
N LYS A 120 6.43 -14.41 -30.64
CA LYS A 120 7.31 -14.92 -31.72
C LYS A 120 8.00 -16.24 -31.40
N GLU A 121 8.20 -16.55 -30.11
CA GLU A 121 8.75 -17.85 -29.70
C GLU A 121 7.66 -18.94 -29.60
N ALA A 122 6.37 -18.57 -29.52
CA ALA A 122 5.24 -19.50 -29.48
C ALA A 122 4.67 -19.86 -30.87
N ALA A 123 5.19 -19.26 -31.90
CA ALA A 123 4.89 -19.57 -33.30
C ALA A 123 6.08 -20.30 -33.92
#